data_494b89c656442ac012b84fcf5be5b64d
#
_entry.id   494b89c656442ac012b84fcf5be5b64d
#
_cell.length_a   1.000
_cell.length_b   1.000
_cell.length_c   1.000
_cell.angle_alpha   90.00
_cell.angle_beta   90.00
_cell.angle_gamma   90.00
#
_symmetry.space_group_name_H-M   'P 1'
#
loop_
_entity.id
_entity.type
_entity.pdbx_description
1 polymer ?
#
loop_
_entity_poly.entity_id
_entity_poly.type
_entity_poly.pdbx_seq_one_letter_code
_entity_poly.pdbx_strand_id
1 'polypeptide(L)'
;MEEEKVILVNELDEQIGLMPKLEAHQKAVLHRAFSVFILNDKKEIMLQQRAQHKYHSPLLWTNTCCSHQREGETNIQAGNRRLFEEMGFRTEIKELFHFIYKAPFDNGLTEHELDHVMVGYYN
;
A
#
# COMPACT_ATOMS: atom_id res chain seq x y z
N MET A 1 11.42 3.64 19.08
CA MET A 1 10.33 3.34 18.12
C MET A 1 10.89 2.46 17.01
N GLU A 2 10.28 1.32 16.79
CA GLU A 2 10.76 0.44 15.73
C GLU A 2 10.50 1.03 14.34
N GLU A 3 11.46 0.85 13.45
CA GLU A 3 11.32 1.25 12.07
C GLU A 3 10.36 0.31 11.35
N GLU A 4 9.45 0.88 10.56
CA GLU A 4 8.52 0.10 9.76
C GLU A 4 9.27 -0.71 8.70
N LYS A 5 8.97 -2.00 8.60
CA LYS A 5 9.59 -2.89 7.63
C LYS A 5 8.59 -3.34 6.60
N VAL A 6 9.08 -3.53 5.38
CA VAL A 6 8.29 -4.08 4.28
C VAL A 6 8.74 -5.51 3.99
N ILE A 7 7.85 -6.28 3.36
CA ILE A 7 8.11 -7.68 3.02
C ILE A 7 8.74 -7.72 1.64
N LEU A 8 9.99 -8.19 1.57
CA LEU A 8 10.65 -8.38 0.28
C LEU A 8 10.09 -9.64 -0.39
N VAL A 9 9.82 -9.55 -1.68
CA VAL A 9 9.26 -10.65 -2.45
C VAL A 9 10.00 -10.84 -3.77
N ASN A 10 9.86 -12.04 -4.34
CA ASN A 10 10.26 -12.28 -5.72
C ASN A 10 9.05 -12.04 -6.65
N GLU A 11 9.22 -12.30 -7.93
CA GLU A 11 8.16 -12.04 -8.92
C GLU A 11 6.95 -12.98 -8.76
N LEU A 12 7.09 -14.05 -8.00
CA LEU A 12 6.01 -14.98 -7.69
C LEU A 12 5.30 -14.63 -6.38
N ASP A 13 5.60 -13.46 -5.80
CA ASP A 13 5.03 -12.99 -4.52
C ASP A 13 5.40 -13.88 -3.34
N GLU A 14 6.55 -14.53 -3.42
CA GLU A 14 7.08 -15.32 -2.29
C GLU A 14 7.93 -14.42 -1.41
N GLN A 15 7.72 -14.49 -0.09
CA GLN A 15 8.51 -13.70 0.85
C GLN A 15 9.95 -14.20 0.89
N ILE A 16 10.89 -13.28 0.63
CA ILE A 16 12.31 -13.60 0.63
C ILE A 16 13.10 -12.84 1.70
N GLY A 17 12.46 -11.95 2.42
CA GLY A 17 13.11 -11.20 3.48
C GLY A 17 12.28 -10.04 3.98
N LEU A 18 12.91 -9.25 4.83
CA LEU A 18 12.33 -8.01 5.37
C LEU A 18 13.37 -6.91 5.24
N MET A 19 12.92 -5.68 5.09
CA MET A 19 13.81 -4.53 4.98
C MET A 19 13.09 -3.29 5.51
N PRO A 20 13.81 -2.35 6.15
CA PRO A 20 13.21 -1.07 6.51
C PRO A 20 12.63 -0.39 5.27
N LYS A 21 11.46 0.20 5.43
CA LYS A 21 10.70 0.80 4.33
C LYS A 21 11.52 1.83 3.56
N LEU A 22 12.18 2.74 4.26
CA LEU A 22 12.97 3.78 3.59
C LEU A 22 14.12 3.17 2.78
N GLU A 23 14.80 2.18 3.35
CA GLU A 23 15.91 1.51 2.67
C GLU A 23 15.43 0.81 1.38
N ALA A 24 14.27 0.17 1.43
CA ALA A 24 13.69 -0.49 0.24
C ALA A 24 13.44 0.52 -0.88
N HIS A 25 12.98 1.72 -0.52
CA HIS A 25 12.75 2.79 -1.50
C HIS A 25 14.06 3.39 -2.02
N GLN A 26 15.08 3.48 -1.17
CA GLN A 26 16.39 3.99 -1.58
C GLN A 26 17.10 3.02 -2.53
N LYS A 27 16.95 1.72 -2.30
CA LYS A 27 17.63 0.67 -3.07
C LYS A 27 16.78 0.11 -4.20
N ALA A 28 15.53 0.58 -4.35
CA ALA A 28 14.59 0.11 -5.37
C ALA A 28 14.36 -1.40 -5.31
N VAL A 29 14.27 -1.97 -4.10
CA VAL A 29 14.08 -3.40 -3.92
C VAL A 29 12.60 -3.76 -4.03
N LEU A 30 12.29 -4.83 -4.75
CA LEU A 30 10.90 -5.29 -4.92
C LEU A 30 10.33 -5.72 -3.57
N HIS A 31 9.21 -5.14 -3.19
CA HIS A 31 8.55 -5.46 -1.93
C HIS A 31 7.04 -5.50 -2.12
N ARG A 32 6.36 -6.16 -1.17
CA ARG A 32 4.91 -6.34 -1.22
C ARG A 32 4.20 -5.07 -0.75
N ALA A 33 3.14 -4.72 -1.45
CA ALA A 33 2.33 -3.56 -1.12
C ALA A 33 0.86 -3.86 -1.43
N PHE A 34 -0.02 -2.95 -1.09
CA PHE A 34 -1.42 -3.09 -1.46
C PHE A 34 -2.05 -1.72 -1.69
N SER A 35 -3.12 -1.74 -2.49
CA SER A 35 -3.97 -0.58 -2.75
C SER A 35 -5.41 -0.98 -2.50
N VAL A 36 -6.14 -0.16 -1.75
CA VAL A 36 -7.55 -0.41 -1.47
C VAL A 36 -8.37 0.71 -2.11
N PHE A 37 -9.40 0.30 -2.87
CA PHE A 37 -10.37 1.21 -3.45
C PHE A 37 -11.71 1.00 -2.75
N ILE A 38 -12.26 2.07 -2.18
CA ILE A 38 -13.58 2.01 -1.53
C ILE A 38 -14.57 2.76 -2.40
N LEU A 39 -15.68 2.09 -2.69
CA LEU A 39 -16.77 2.63 -3.49
C LEU A 39 -17.99 2.81 -2.59
N ASN A 40 -18.80 3.85 -2.86
CA ASN A 40 -20.10 3.99 -2.21
C ASN A 40 -21.17 3.33 -3.08
N ASP A 41 -22.45 3.42 -2.68
CA ASP A 41 -23.56 2.83 -3.41
C ASP A 41 -23.80 3.48 -4.79
N LYS A 42 -23.23 4.65 -5.03
CA LYS A 42 -23.27 5.33 -6.32
C LYS A 42 -22.06 4.98 -7.19
N LYS A 43 -21.21 4.05 -6.71
CA LYS A 43 -19.98 3.63 -7.40
C LYS A 43 -18.95 4.74 -7.52
N GLU A 44 -18.98 5.71 -6.62
CA GLU A 44 -17.98 6.75 -6.53
C GLU A 44 -16.80 6.25 -5.68
N ILE A 45 -15.57 6.54 -6.12
CA ILE A 45 -14.36 6.12 -5.42
C ILE A 45 -14.01 7.12 -4.33
N MET A 46 -13.79 6.63 -3.11
CA MET A 46 -13.29 7.45 -2.03
C MET A 46 -11.79 7.66 -2.22
N LEU A 47 -11.36 8.91 -2.28
CA LEU A 47 -9.96 9.27 -2.41
C LEU A 47 -9.46 9.92 -1.12
N GLN A 48 -8.15 9.85 -0.91
CA GLN A 48 -7.53 10.62 0.16
C GLN A 48 -6.32 11.38 -0.39
N GLN A 49 -6.07 12.55 0.19
CA GLN A 49 -4.89 13.34 -0.16
C GLN A 49 -3.73 12.90 0.72
N ARG A 50 -2.56 12.67 0.11
CA ARG A 50 -1.36 12.28 0.86
C ARG A 50 -0.97 13.41 1.81
N ALA A 51 -0.49 13.03 2.99
CA ALA A 51 -0.07 13.99 4.00
C ALA A 51 1.11 14.84 3.49
N GLN A 52 1.15 16.09 3.94
CA GLN A 52 2.18 17.05 3.51
C GLN A 52 3.59 16.58 3.85
N HIS A 53 3.75 15.82 4.93
CA HIS A 53 5.05 15.35 5.40
C HIS A 53 5.52 14.02 4.83
N LYS A 54 4.79 13.48 3.85
CA LYS A 54 5.23 12.25 3.18
C LYS A 54 6.53 12.51 2.41
N TYR A 55 7.44 11.54 2.44
CA TYR A 55 8.74 11.68 1.79
C TYR A 55 8.69 11.50 0.26
N HIS A 56 7.56 11.09 -0.28
CA HIS A 56 7.34 11.06 -1.73
C HIS A 56 5.91 11.52 -2.03
N SER A 57 5.76 12.22 -3.13
CA SER A 57 4.46 12.67 -3.65
C SER A 57 3.54 13.28 -2.58
N PRO A 58 4.02 14.26 -1.78
CA PRO A 58 3.17 14.88 -0.77
C PRO A 58 2.01 15.65 -1.40
N LEU A 59 0.87 15.68 -0.72
CA LEU A 59 -0.35 16.39 -1.11
C LEU A 59 -1.01 15.89 -2.40
N LEU A 60 -0.50 14.85 -3.04
CA LEU A 60 -1.18 14.27 -4.19
C LEU A 60 -2.36 13.43 -3.75
N TRP A 61 -3.45 13.47 -4.53
CA TRP A 61 -4.60 12.61 -4.31
C TRP A 61 -4.26 11.20 -4.76
N THR A 62 -4.75 10.22 -4.04
CA THR A 62 -4.44 8.83 -4.28
C THR A 62 -5.64 7.94 -3.97
N ASN A 63 -5.49 6.63 -4.14
CA ASN A 63 -6.50 5.62 -3.80
C ASN A 63 -6.97 5.81 -2.36
N THR A 64 -8.08 5.18 -1.99
CA THR A 64 -8.59 5.27 -0.63
C THR A 64 -7.50 4.98 0.39
N CYS A 65 -6.70 3.93 0.16
CA CYS A 65 -5.64 3.53 1.07
C CYS A 65 -4.56 2.78 0.32
N CYS A 66 -3.30 3.16 0.51
CA CYS A 66 -2.13 2.46 -0.03
C CYS A 66 -1.13 2.27 1.09
N SER A 67 -0.62 1.07 1.26
CA SER A 67 0.38 0.83 2.29
C SER A 67 1.08 -0.51 2.07
N HIS A 68 1.68 -1.03 3.13
CA HIS A 68 2.49 -2.24 3.07
C HIS A 68 2.03 -3.24 4.12
N GLN A 69 2.01 -4.52 3.75
CA GLN A 69 1.70 -5.60 4.67
C GLN A 69 2.82 -5.73 5.71
N ARG A 70 2.46 -6.11 6.92
CA ARG A 70 3.41 -6.49 7.96
C ARG A 70 3.59 -7.99 7.91
N GLU A 71 4.74 -8.44 8.41
CA GLU A 71 5.03 -9.87 8.47
C GLU A 71 3.91 -10.62 9.19
N GLY A 72 3.43 -11.70 8.58
CA GLY A 72 2.36 -12.51 9.15
C GLY A 72 0.95 -12.05 8.83
N GLU A 73 0.78 -10.88 8.21
CA GLU A 73 -0.55 -10.41 7.81
C GLU A 73 -0.95 -10.98 6.45
N THR A 74 -2.23 -11.32 6.30
CA THR A 74 -2.80 -11.54 4.97
C THR A 74 -3.04 -10.17 4.32
N ASN A 75 -3.24 -10.15 3.01
CA ASN A 75 -3.53 -8.90 2.30
C ASN A 75 -4.80 -8.24 2.83
N ILE A 76 -5.85 -9.04 3.09
CA ILE A 76 -7.12 -8.53 3.61
C ILE A 76 -6.94 -7.95 5.02
N GLN A 77 -6.18 -8.62 5.88
CA GLN A 77 -5.90 -8.11 7.23
C GLN A 77 -5.16 -6.78 7.18
N ALA A 78 -4.13 -6.70 6.33
CA ALA A 78 -3.34 -5.47 6.17
C ALA A 78 -4.22 -4.34 5.63
N GLY A 79 -5.04 -4.61 4.64
CA GLY A 79 -5.94 -3.63 4.05
C GLY A 79 -6.91 -3.05 5.07
N ASN A 80 -7.54 -3.90 5.88
CA ASN A 80 -8.47 -3.45 6.91
C ASN A 80 -7.78 -2.73 8.05
N ARG A 81 -6.56 -3.16 8.41
CA ARG A 81 -5.78 -2.46 9.44
C ARG A 81 -5.52 -1.00 9.03
N ARG A 82 -5.01 -0.81 7.83
CA ARG A 82 -4.69 0.54 7.36
C ARG A 82 -5.94 1.36 7.07
N LEU A 83 -6.99 0.73 6.58
CA LEU A 83 -8.26 1.40 6.33
C LEU A 83 -8.80 1.98 7.64
N PHE A 84 -8.75 1.20 8.72
CA PHE A 84 -9.16 1.69 10.03
C PHE A 84 -8.24 2.80 10.55
N GLU A 85 -6.92 2.63 10.42
CA GLU A 85 -5.95 3.62 10.88
C GLU A 85 -6.06 4.95 10.15
N GLU A 86 -6.31 4.91 8.84
CA GLU A 86 -6.33 6.13 8.02
C GLU A 86 -7.70 6.74 7.85
N MET A 87 -8.75 5.93 7.79
CA MET A 87 -10.11 6.38 7.47
C MET A 87 -11.11 6.18 8.61
N GLY A 88 -10.75 5.42 9.63
CA GLY A 88 -11.58 5.22 10.81
C GLY A 88 -12.67 4.16 10.68
N PHE A 89 -12.68 3.36 9.63
CA PHE A 89 -13.67 2.29 9.48
C PHE A 89 -13.04 1.01 8.94
N ARG A 90 -13.78 -0.08 9.08
CA ARG A 90 -13.46 -1.38 8.47
C ARG A 90 -14.64 -1.81 7.63
N THR A 91 -14.37 -2.54 6.56
CA THR A 91 -15.40 -3.09 5.70
C THR A 91 -14.89 -4.38 5.07
N GLU A 92 -15.79 -5.15 4.50
CA GLU A 92 -15.38 -6.33 3.75
C GLU A 92 -14.71 -5.87 2.47
N ILE A 93 -13.46 -6.31 2.26
CA ILE A 93 -12.71 -6.00 1.05
C ILE A 93 -12.35 -7.30 0.33
N LYS A 94 -12.23 -7.20 -0.98
CA LYS A 94 -12.00 -8.34 -1.86
C LYS A 94 -10.79 -8.07 -2.72
N GLU A 95 -9.88 -9.04 -2.81
CA GLU A 95 -8.72 -8.91 -3.68
C GLU A 95 -9.13 -9.14 -5.12
N LEU A 96 -8.70 -8.25 -6.02
CA LEU A 96 -9.02 -8.33 -7.44
C LEU A 96 -7.87 -8.90 -8.26
N PHE A 97 -6.69 -8.32 -8.11
CA PHE A 97 -5.49 -8.73 -8.86
C PHE A 97 -4.26 -8.13 -8.20
N HIS A 98 -3.09 -8.50 -8.72
CA HIS A 98 -1.84 -7.87 -8.33
C HIS A 98 -0.98 -7.62 -9.57
N PHE A 99 -0.05 -6.68 -9.47
CA PHE A 99 0.87 -6.37 -10.55
C PHE A 99 2.16 -5.80 -9.96
N ILE A 100 3.22 -5.82 -10.77
CA ILE A 100 4.52 -5.26 -10.39
C ILE A 100 4.72 -3.96 -11.15
N TYR A 101 5.16 -2.93 -10.45
CA TYR A 101 5.55 -1.69 -11.10
C TYR A 101 6.79 -1.10 -10.43
N LYS A 102 7.45 -0.19 -11.16
CA LYS A 102 8.63 0.51 -10.67
C LYS A 102 8.52 1.97 -11.08
N ALA A 103 8.58 2.88 -10.11
CA ALA A 103 8.41 4.30 -10.35
C ALA A 103 9.44 5.12 -9.56
N PRO A 104 10.37 5.79 -10.25
CA PRO A 104 11.32 6.66 -9.56
C PRO A 104 10.70 8.02 -9.24
N PHE A 105 11.18 8.65 -8.17
CA PHE A 105 10.77 9.97 -7.74
C PHE A 105 11.96 10.90 -7.70
N ASP A 106 11.71 12.23 -7.76
CA ASP A 106 12.75 13.25 -7.82
C ASP A 106 13.71 13.27 -6.63
N ASN A 107 13.24 12.79 -5.48
CA ASN A 107 14.04 12.81 -4.25
C ASN A 107 15.00 11.61 -4.12
N GLY A 108 15.24 10.88 -5.20
CA GLY A 108 16.15 9.72 -5.18
C GLY A 108 15.53 8.45 -4.68
N LEU A 109 14.23 8.44 -4.39
CA LEU A 109 13.51 7.25 -3.95
C LEU A 109 12.82 6.59 -5.14
N THR A 110 12.64 5.27 -5.04
CA THR A 110 11.97 4.50 -6.09
C THR A 110 10.98 3.54 -5.45
N GLU A 111 9.74 3.54 -5.93
CA GLU A 111 8.78 2.50 -5.60
C GLU A 111 8.98 1.33 -6.56
N HIS A 112 9.27 0.16 -6.02
CA HIS A 112 9.34 -1.08 -6.79
C HIS A 112 8.51 -2.10 -6.03
N GLU A 113 7.24 -2.23 -6.43
CA GLU A 113 6.24 -2.92 -5.62
C GLU A 113 5.51 -4.00 -6.39
N LEU A 114 5.22 -5.10 -5.69
CA LEU A 114 4.21 -6.06 -6.11
C LEU A 114 2.94 -5.65 -5.34
N ASP A 115 2.03 -5.00 -6.04
CA ASP A 115 0.87 -4.34 -5.45
C ASP A 115 -0.37 -5.21 -5.59
N HIS A 116 -0.99 -5.54 -4.45
CA HIS A 116 -2.26 -6.25 -4.39
C HIS A 116 -3.40 -5.25 -4.38
N VAL A 117 -4.25 -5.29 -5.39
CA VAL A 117 -5.37 -4.34 -5.54
C VAL A 117 -6.63 -4.96 -4.98
N MET A 118 -7.25 -4.24 -4.04
CA MET A 118 -8.44 -4.70 -3.34
C MET A 118 -9.56 -3.66 -3.46
N VAL A 119 -10.80 -4.13 -3.39
CA VAL A 119 -11.98 -3.27 -3.46
C VAL A 119 -12.94 -3.59 -2.33
N GLY A 120 -13.59 -2.56 -1.80
CA GLY A 120 -14.66 -2.70 -0.81
C GLY A 120 -15.71 -1.63 -1.01
N TYR A 121 -16.78 -1.72 -0.21
CA TYR A 121 -17.92 -0.79 -0.31
C TYR A 121 -18.23 -0.22 1.07
N TYR A 122 -18.49 1.07 1.12
CA TYR A 122 -18.82 1.76 2.36
C TYR A 122 -19.57 3.05 2.07
N ASN A 123 -20.67 3.27 2.80
CA ASN A 123 -21.46 4.50 2.67
C ASN A 123 -21.27 5.42 3.87
#